data_151d0ec33902fc59cf24245986b36c13
#
_entry.id   151d0ec33902fc59cf24245986b36c13
#
_cell.length_a   1.000
_cell.length_b   1.000
_cell.length_c   1.000
_cell.angle_alpha   90.00
_cell.angle_beta   90.00
_cell.angle_gamma   90.00
#
_symmetry.space_group_name_H-M   'P 1'
#
loop_
_entity.id
_entity.type
_entity.pdbx_description
1 polymer ?
#
loop_
_entity_poly.entity_id
_entity_poly.type
_entity_poly.pdbx_seq_one_letter_code
_entity_poly.pdbx_strand_id
1 'polypeptide(L)'
;DKIHTLWPEELPEKLYPLPIRALFGVGGRSAEKLLRFGIHTIGEAAATPCDVLQRILGPNAGEAVYYSARGLSRSEVRRERPRAKSHSVEQTTAVDIDRANMRRELPPLLRELAEELSSRLKKANVRAETLAIIAKTTSFQRHTRQQRLDFPSNEAADLERCASQLFLALLEGEDGLFSKREALRLVGIGTARLEDPQYQQLSLFSLPSPSEMREAKQRAAAEAAETEKRAAVEAAQAEKRRKLGEMQAAISARYGD
;
A
#
# COMPACT_ATOMS: atom_id res chain seq x y z
N ASP A 1 37.34 -16.34 4.02
CA ASP A 1 36.11 -16.36 4.82
C ASP A 1 35.25 -15.15 4.51
N LYS A 2 33.95 -15.40 4.32
CA LYS A 2 32.98 -14.36 3.91
C LYS A 2 32.18 -13.80 5.10
N ILE A 3 32.48 -14.22 6.33
CA ILE A 3 31.81 -13.80 7.56
C ILE A 3 32.84 -13.09 8.42
N HIS A 4 32.53 -11.83 8.77
CA HIS A 4 33.31 -11.04 9.70
C HIS A 4 32.44 -10.71 10.90
N THR A 5 32.98 -10.87 12.09
CA THR A 5 32.40 -10.37 13.34
C THR A 5 33.02 -9.04 13.69
N LEU A 6 32.25 -8.14 14.28
CA LEU A 6 32.69 -6.85 14.77
C LEU A 6 32.19 -6.71 16.20
N TRP A 7 33.11 -6.78 17.15
CA TRP A 7 32.79 -6.62 18.57
C TRP A 7 32.89 -5.15 18.99
N PRO A 8 32.18 -4.73 20.06
CA PRO A 8 32.17 -3.34 20.50
C PRO A 8 33.60 -2.76 20.74
N GLU A 9 34.50 -3.57 21.24
CA GLU A 9 35.89 -3.19 21.52
C GLU A 9 36.71 -2.94 20.25
N GLU A 10 36.30 -3.51 19.15
CA GLU A 10 36.96 -3.39 17.84
C GLU A 10 36.49 -2.20 17.01
N LEU A 11 35.40 -1.52 17.43
CA LEU A 11 34.85 -0.38 16.71
C LEU A 11 35.87 0.72 16.42
N PRO A 12 36.73 1.14 17.40
CA PRO A 12 37.70 2.19 17.16
C PRO A 12 38.70 1.84 16.06
N GLU A 13 39.09 0.60 15.94
CA GLU A 13 40.09 0.15 14.97
C GLU A 13 39.52 -0.24 13.65
N LYS A 14 38.36 -0.89 13.63
CA LYS A 14 37.80 -1.49 12.42
C LYS A 14 36.71 -0.64 11.77
N LEU A 15 35.88 0.08 12.55
CA LEU A 15 34.71 0.82 12.02
C LEU A 15 34.99 2.33 11.93
N TYR A 16 35.52 2.94 12.97
CA TYR A 16 35.67 4.39 13.06
C TYR A 16 36.57 5.01 11.99
N PRO A 17 37.64 4.36 11.50
CA PRO A 17 38.49 4.91 10.43
C PRO A 17 37.80 4.91 9.05
N LEU A 18 36.71 4.13 8.89
CA LEU A 18 36.04 4.03 7.61
C LEU A 18 35.36 5.34 7.21
N PRO A 19 35.33 5.65 5.90
CA PRO A 19 34.63 6.82 5.40
C PRO A 19 33.13 6.74 5.73
N ILE A 20 32.52 7.89 6.02
CA ILE A 20 31.09 7.97 6.42
C ILE A 20 30.12 7.29 5.44
N ARG A 21 30.47 7.22 4.15
CA ARG A 21 29.69 6.51 3.13
C ARG A 21 29.64 4.99 3.32
N ALA A 22 30.58 4.42 4.08
CA ALA A 22 30.58 2.99 4.39
C ALA A 22 29.54 2.61 5.45
N LEU A 23 29.02 3.60 6.20
CA LEU A 23 27.99 3.34 7.19
C LEU A 23 26.67 2.98 6.51
N PHE A 24 26.12 1.81 6.86
CA PHE A 24 24.83 1.37 6.34
C PHE A 24 23.73 2.40 6.61
N GLY A 25 22.93 2.74 5.59
CA GLY A 25 21.90 3.77 5.66
C GLY A 25 22.37 5.20 5.31
N VAL A 26 23.66 5.43 5.15
CA VAL A 26 24.20 6.71 4.68
C VAL A 26 24.36 6.67 3.15
N GLY A 27 23.33 7.15 2.43
CA GLY A 27 23.39 7.33 0.99
C GLY A 27 24.15 8.59 0.55
N GLY A 28 24.35 8.75 -0.76
CA GLY A 28 25.13 9.86 -1.33
C GLY A 28 24.74 11.24 -0.78
N ARG A 29 23.44 11.57 -0.79
CA ARG A 29 22.95 12.86 -0.31
C ARG A 29 23.20 13.09 1.18
N SER A 30 23.08 12.05 2.01
CA SER A 30 23.38 12.15 3.45
C SER A 30 24.86 12.30 3.69
N ALA A 31 25.70 11.56 2.96
CA ALA A 31 27.14 11.69 3.03
C ALA A 31 27.61 13.09 2.62
N GLU A 32 27.12 13.65 1.52
CA GLU A 32 27.44 15.00 1.09
C GLU A 32 27.10 16.07 2.15
N LYS A 33 25.96 15.94 2.81
CA LYS A 33 25.60 16.84 3.91
C LYS A 33 26.59 16.70 5.07
N LEU A 34 26.89 15.49 5.51
CA LEU A 34 27.83 15.25 6.62
C LEU A 34 29.24 15.79 6.31
N LEU A 35 29.74 15.54 5.09
CA LEU A 35 31.04 16.04 4.62
C LEU A 35 31.11 17.57 4.66
N ARG A 36 30.04 18.29 4.29
CA ARG A 36 29.98 19.77 4.37
C ARG A 36 30.10 20.30 5.81
N PHE A 37 29.74 19.49 6.79
CA PHE A 37 29.87 19.81 8.21
C PHE A 37 31.14 19.23 8.84
N GLY A 38 32.10 18.75 8.02
CA GLY A 38 33.39 18.24 8.50
C GLY A 38 33.33 16.83 9.06
N ILE A 39 32.25 16.07 8.81
CA ILE A 39 32.10 14.70 9.26
C ILE A 39 32.45 13.75 8.11
N HIS A 40 33.69 13.27 8.07
CA HIS A 40 34.26 12.47 6.99
C HIS A 40 34.25 10.96 7.31
N THR A 41 34.41 10.62 8.57
CA THR A 41 34.54 9.24 9.04
C THR A 41 33.37 8.82 9.93
N ILE A 42 33.22 7.51 10.10
CA ILE A 42 32.22 6.96 11.02
C ILE A 42 32.57 7.34 12.46
N GLY A 43 33.85 7.41 12.82
CA GLY A 43 34.30 7.83 14.15
C GLY A 43 33.93 9.29 14.47
N GLU A 44 34.09 10.19 13.52
CA GLU A 44 33.66 11.59 13.69
C GLU A 44 32.15 11.68 13.87
N ALA A 45 31.36 10.88 13.12
CA ALA A 45 29.92 10.78 13.34
C ALA A 45 29.59 10.18 14.71
N ALA A 46 30.36 9.19 15.16
CA ALA A 46 30.22 8.62 16.50
C ALA A 46 30.53 9.60 17.61
N ALA A 47 31.45 10.53 17.40
CA ALA A 47 31.78 11.60 18.35
C ALA A 47 30.79 12.76 18.35
N THR A 48 29.95 12.88 17.26
CA THR A 48 29.02 13.99 17.10
C THR A 48 27.74 13.77 17.93
N PRO A 49 27.25 14.79 18.68
CA PRO A 49 26.00 14.71 19.41
C PRO A 49 24.79 14.41 18.53
N CYS A 50 23.79 13.72 19.09
CA CYS A 50 22.59 13.30 18.35
C CYS A 50 21.82 14.50 17.76
N ASP A 51 21.62 15.55 18.53
CA ASP A 51 20.91 16.76 18.13
C ASP A 51 21.58 17.48 16.95
N VAL A 52 22.91 17.44 16.88
CA VAL A 52 23.68 17.99 15.76
C VAL A 52 23.44 17.16 14.49
N LEU A 53 23.52 15.83 14.58
CA LEU A 53 23.23 14.94 13.46
C LEU A 53 21.78 15.08 12.98
N GLN A 54 20.85 15.27 13.93
CA GLN A 54 19.45 15.50 13.60
C GLN A 54 19.22 16.85 12.88
N ARG A 55 19.94 17.88 13.26
CA ARG A 55 19.91 19.17 12.55
C ARG A 55 20.44 19.08 11.12
N ILE A 56 21.47 18.27 10.88
CA ILE A 56 22.10 18.10 9.56
C ILE A 56 21.22 17.23 8.63
N LEU A 57 20.72 16.10 9.15
CA LEU A 57 20.09 15.03 8.35
C LEU A 57 18.56 14.98 8.49
N GLY A 58 18.01 15.67 9.48
CA GLY A 58 16.62 15.50 9.94
C GLY A 58 16.50 14.51 11.09
N PRO A 59 15.37 14.52 11.84
CA PRO A 59 15.23 13.80 13.10
C PRO A 59 15.49 12.29 12.98
N ASN A 60 14.87 11.63 12.00
CA ASN A 60 14.98 10.18 11.86
C ASN A 60 16.36 9.73 11.35
N ALA A 61 16.88 10.41 10.31
CA ALA A 61 18.17 10.03 9.71
C ALA A 61 19.33 10.36 10.63
N GLY A 62 19.29 11.50 11.33
CA GLY A 62 20.31 11.89 12.30
C GLY A 62 20.38 10.92 13.47
N GLU A 63 19.22 10.53 14.01
CA GLU A 63 19.14 9.54 15.08
C GLU A 63 19.66 8.17 14.62
N ALA A 64 19.29 7.72 13.42
CA ALA A 64 19.78 6.46 12.86
C ALA A 64 21.30 6.46 12.72
N VAL A 65 21.90 7.53 12.19
CA VAL A 65 23.36 7.67 12.07
C VAL A 65 24.02 7.67 13.45
N TYR A 66 23.44 8.36 14.43
CA TYR A 66 23.97 8.43 15.81
C TYR A 66 24.12 7.05 16.43
N TYR A 67 23.10 6.19 16.34
CA TYR A 67 23.17 4.83 16.87
C TYR A 67 24.06 3.91 16.03
N SER A 68 23.87 3.92 14.71
CA SER A 68 24.61 3.02 13.82
C SER A 68 26.12 3.27 13.85
N ALA A 69 26.58 4.54 13.94
CA ALA A 69 27.99 4.87 14.05
C ALA A 69 28.63 4.34 15.35
N ARG A 70 27.85 4.11 16.39
CA ARG A 70 28.26 3.53 17.67
C ARG A 70 28.10 2.01 17.74
N GLY A 71 27.73 1.38 16.61
CA GLY A 71 27.43 -0.06 16.57
C GLY A 71 26.15 -0.45 17.30
N LEU A 72 25.28 0.52 17.59
CA LEU A 72 24.02 0.29 18.29
C LEU A 72 22.86 0.21 17.29
N SER A 73 21.86 -0.61 17.58
CA SER A 73 20.63 -0.70 16.83
C SER A 73 19.42 -0.59 17.74
N ARG A 74 18.41 0.14 17.30
CA ARG A 74 17.09 0.21 17.94
C ARG A 74 16.05 -0.68 17.25
N SER A 75 16.48 -1.52 16.30
CA SER A 75 15.55 -2.40 15.58
C SER A 75 15.12 -3.55 16.49
N GLU A 76 13.91 -3.44 17.01
CA GLU A 76 13.23 -4.54 17.70
C GLU A 76 12.53 -5.44 16.69
N VAL A 77 12.60 -6.75 16.93
CA VAL A 77 11.81 -7.72 16.18
C VAL A 77 10.35 -7.62 16.63
N ARG A 78 9.53 -6.99 15.80
CA ARG A 78 8.09 -6.83 16.08
C ARG A 78 7.33 -8.06 15.62
N ARG A 79 6.41 -8.55 16.46
CA ARG A 79 5.50 -9.65 16.11
C ARG A 79 4.49 -9.22 15.04
N GLU A 80 4.01 -7.99 15.12
CA GLU A 80 3.03 -7.43 14.20
C GLU A 80 3.69 -6.44 13.24
N ARG A 81 3.39 -6.59 11.97
CA ARG A 81 3.80 -5.60 10.97
C ARG A 81 2.80 -4.44 10.99
N PRO A 82 3.27 -3.19 11.01
CA PRO A 82 2.37 -2.05 10.85
C PRO A 82 1.65 -2.15 9.51
N ARG A 83 0.42 -1.62 9.44
CA ARG A 83 -0.34 -1.54 8.17
C ARG A 83 0.52 -0.89 7.09
N ALA A 84 0.47 -1.44 5.88
CA ALA A 84 1.17 -0.86 4.75
C ALA A 84 0.65 0.55 4.46
N LYS A 85 1.55 1.50 4.23
CA LYS A 85 1.20 2.89 3.88
C LYS A 85 0.89 3.06 2.40
N SER A 86 1.34 2.13 1.57
CA SER A 86 1.13 2.12 0.12
C SER A 86 1.21 0.69 -0.40
N HIS A 87 0.59 0.44 -1.53
CA HIS A 87 0.73 -0.79 -2.32
C HIS A 87 1.20 -0.42 -3.71
N SER A 88 2.09 -1.21 -4.30
CA SER A 88 2.53 -1.03 -5.69
C SER A 88 2.77 -2.37 -6.36
N VAL A 89 2.63 -2.35 -7.68
CA VAL A 89 2.92 -3.45 -8.58
C VAL A 89 3.73 -2.89 -9.73
N GLU A 90 4.86 -3.48 -10.01
CA GLU A 90 5.76 -3.07 -11.09
C GLU A 90 6.16 -4.30 -11.91
N GLN A 91 6.18 -4.16 -13.23
CA GLN A 91 6.57 -5.23 -14.14
C GLN A 91 7.58 -4.72 -15.17
N THR A 92 8.67 -5.46 -15.31
CA THR A 92 9.61 -5.25 -16.42
C THR A 92 8.97 -5.81 -17.68
N THR A 93 8.93 -5.02 -18.75
CA THR A 93 8.31 -5.41 -20.01
C THR A 93 9.15 -6.44 -20.76
N ALA A 94 8.51 -7.38 -21.42
CA ALA A 94 9.20 -8.37 -22.25
C ALA A 94 9.84 -7.72 -23.49
N VAL A 95 9.18 -6.69 -24.00
CA VAL A 95 9.67 -5.84 -25.12
C VAL A 95 9.55 -4.40 -24.65
N ASP A 96 10.58 -3.60 -24.93
CA ASP A 96 10.55 -2.18 -24.61
C ASP A 96 9.37 -1.48 -25.31
N ILE A 97 8.61 -0.67 -24.57
CA ILE A 97 7.44 0.00 -25.09
C ILE A 97 7.84 1.37 -25.62
N ASP A 98 7.68 1.54 -26.91
CA ASP A 98 7.93 2.78 -27.64
C ASP A 98 6.64 3.34 -28.27
N ARG A 99 6.75 4.43 -29.03
CA ARG A 99 5.61 5.04 -29.72
C ARG A 99 4.93 4.11 -30.72
N ALA A 100 5.66 3.18 -31.34
CA ALA A 100 5.14 2.31 -32.38
C ALA A 100 4.28 1.16 -31.80
N ASN A 101 4.68 0.62 -30.66
CA ASN A 101 4.02 -0.54 -30.05
C ASN A 101 3.15 -0.22 -28.81
N MET A 102 3.21 1.01 -28.29
CA MET A 102 2.49 1.41 -27.07
C MET A 102 1.01 1.04 -27.07
N ARG A 103 0.31 1.29 -28.18
CA ARG A 103 -1.15 1.01 -28.27
C ARG A 103 -1.48 -0.47 -28.15
N ARG A 104 -0.53 -1.36 -28.46
CA ARG A 104 -0.70 -2.81 -28.36
C ARG A 104 -0.24 -3.34 -27.02
N GLU A 105 0.89 -2.88 -26.51
CA GLU A 105 1.55 -3.46 -25.34
C GLU A 105 1.10 -2.85 -24.00
N LEU A 106 0.85 -1.52 -23.95
CA LEU A 106 0.58 -0.85 -22.69
C LEU A 106 -0.81 -1.16 -22.10
N PRO A 107 -1.93 -1.17 -22.86
CA PRO A 107 -3.26 -1.39 -22.28
C PRO A 107 -3.43 -2.76 -21.60
N PRO A 108 -3.04 -3.91 -22.20
CA PRO A 108 -3.18 -5.20 -21.53
C PRO A 108 -2.31 -5.27 -20.26
N LEU A 109 -1.12 -4.70 -20.28
CA LEU A 109 -0.23 -4.65 -19.13
C LEU A 109 -0.83 -3.80 -17.99
N LEU A 110 -1.41 -2.64 -18.29
CA LEU A 110 -2.05 -1.79 -17.28
C LEU A 110 -3.25 -2.49 -16.65
N ARG A 111 -4.01 -3.25 -17.41
CA ARG A 111 -5.14 -4.05 -16.90
C ARG A 111 -4.65 -5.11 -15.92
N GLU A 112 -3.65 -5.89 -16.29
CA GLU A 112 -3.06 -6.91 -15.42
C GLU A 112 -2.54 -6.30 -14.10
N LEU A 113 -1.79 -5.19 -14.18
CA LEU A 113 -1.29 -4.49 -13.00
C LEU A 113 -2.43 -3.93 -12.14
N ALA A 114 -3.50 -3.41 -12.76
CA ALA A 114 -4.65 -2.87 -12.03
C ALA A 114 -5.44 -3.97 -11.31
N GLU A 115 -5.61 -5.13 -11.93
CA GLU A 115 -6.24 -6.31 -11.30
C GLU A 115 -5.42 -6.80 -10.11
N GLU A 116 -4.11 -6.91 -10.25
CA GLU A 116 -3.23 -7.33 -9.17
C GLU A 116 -3.24 -6.31 -8.01
N LEU A 117 -3.14 -5.01 -8.31
CA LEU A 117 -3.21 -3.95 -7.31
C LEU A 117 -4.56 -3.94 -6.60
N SER A 118 -5.68 -4.06 -7.35
CA SER A 118 -7.03 -4.18 -6.81
C SER A 118 -7.14 -5.36 -5.83
N SER A 119 -6.62 -6.53 -6.20
CA SER A 119 -6.59 -7.71 -5.34
C SER A 119 -5.83 -7.46 -4.03
N ARG A 120 -4.68 -6.79 -4.10
CA ARG A 120 -3.89 -6.42 -2.90
C ARG A 120 -4.64 -5.44 -1.99
N LEU A 121 -5.30 -4.43 -2.57
CA LEU A 121 -6.08 -3.45 -1.82
C LEU A 121 -7.30 -4.08 -1.15
N LYS A 122 -8.03 -4.94 -1.86
CA LYS A 122 -9.18 -5.68 -1.33
C LYS A 122 -8.77 -6.63 -0.20
N LYS A 123 -7.67 -7.36 -0.35
CA LYS A 123 -7.11 -8.21 0.73
C LYS A 123 -6.69 -7.42 1.96
N ALA A 124 -6.17 -6.20 1.78
CA ALA A 124 -5.79 -5.32 2.88
C ALA A 124 -6.99 -4.56 3.46
N ASN A 125 -8.18 -4.69 2.88
CA ASN A 125 -9.40 -3.94 3.22
C ASN A 125 -9.15 -2.43 3.25
N VAL A 126 -8.57 -1.89 2.16
CA VAL A 126 -8.29 -0.45 1.99
C VAL A 126 -8.70 0.03 0.61
N ARG A 127 -8.90 1.34 0.47
CA ARG A 127 -9.14 2.03 -0.79
C ARG A 127 -8.02 3.02 -1.06
N ALA A 128 -7.67 3.20 -2.33
CA ALA A 128 -6.68 4.18 -2.74
C ALA A 128 -7.34 5.55 -2.93
N GLU A 129 -6.82 6.58 -2.29
CA GLU A 129 -7.19 7.97 -2.52
C GLU A 129 -6.38 8.59 -3.67
N THR A 130 -5.13 8.14 -3.83
CA THR A 130 -4.19 8.64 -4.84
C THR A 130 -3.56 7.46 -5.56
N LEU A 131 -3.57 7.51 -6.90
CA LEU A 131 -2.84 6.58 -7.76
C LEU A 131 -1.57 7.24 -8.28
N ALA A 132 -0.49 6.49 -8.29
CA ALA A 132 0.78 6.85 -8.88
C ALA A 132 1.15 5.86 -9.97
N ILE A 133 1.75 6.35 -11.05
CA ILE A 133 2.43 5.52 -12.06
C ILE A 133 3.92 5.56 -11.86
N ILE A 134 4.57 4.49 -12.25
CA ILE A 134 6.00 4.30 -12.22
C ILE A 134 6.43 3.85 -13.62
N ALA A 135 7.27 4.64 -14.24
CA ALA A 135 7.85 4.34 -15.54
C ALA A 135 9.37 4.33 -15.41
N LYS A 136 10.04 3.31 -15.94
CA LYS A 136 11.48 3.28 -16.05
C LYS A 136 11.86 3.14 -17.52
N THR A 137 12.71 4.05 -18.00
CA THR A 137 13.13 4.05 -19.39
C THR A 137 14.25 3.05 -19.63
N THR A 138 14.56 2.81 -20.90
CA THR A 138 15.72 2.00 -21.33
C THR A 138 17.05 2.59 -20.86
N SER A 139 17.12 3.91 -20.67
CA SER A 139 18.25 4.60 -20.03
C SER A 139 18.25 4.47 -18.49
N PHE A 140 17.37 3.66 -17.92
CA PHE A 140 17.20 3.43 -16.48
C PHE A 140 16.76 4.64 -15.67
N GLN A 141 16.28 5.70 -16.30
CA GLN A 141 15.67 6.83 -15.61
C GLN A 141 14.27 6.46 -15.12
N ARG A 142 14.00 6.80 -13.85
CA ARG A 142 12.69 6.56 -13.23
C ARG A 142 11.87 7.84 -13.26
N HIS A 143 10.67 7.73 -13.81
CA HIS A 143 9.66 8.78 -13.85
C HIS A 143 8.45 8.34 -13.04
N THR A 144 7.88 9.25 -12.28
CA THR A 144 6.66 9.04 -11.50
C THR A 144 5.70 10.18 -11.71
N ARG A 145 4.42 9.87 -11.84
CA ARG A 145 3.32 10.83 -11.83
C ARG A 145 2.26 10.30 -10.90
N GLN A 146 1.52 11.19 -10.25
CA GLN A 146 0.44 10.77 -9.35
C GLN A 146 -0.75 11.71 -9.53
N GLN A 147 -1.93 11.16 -9.27
CA GLN A 147 -3.19 11.89 -9.32
C GLN A 147 -4.11 11.38 -8.22
N ARG A 148 -4.86 12.30 -7.63
CA ARG A 148 -5.96 11.93 -6.73
C ARG A 148 -7.10 11.35 -7.56
N LEU A 149 -7.68 10.25 -7.09
CA LEU A 149 -8.89 9.69 -7.65
C LEU A 149 -10.10 10.56 -7.28
N ASP A 150 -11.11 10.61 -8.15
CA ASP A 150 -12.35 11.34 -7.89
C ASP A 150 -13.03 10.84 -6.60
N PHE A 151 -12.98 9.51 -6.40
CA PHE A 151 -13.41 8.84 -5.17
C PHE A 151 -12.38 7.79 -4.79
N PRO A 152 -12.17 7.54 -3.47
CA PRO A 152 -11.34 6.44 -3.02
C PRO A 152 -11.84 5.11 -3.57
N SER A 153 -10.99 4.39 -4.30
CA SER A 153 -11.37 3.15 -5.00
C SER A 153 -10.35 2.04 -4.79
N ASN A 154 -10.80 0.80 -4.83
CA ASN A 154 -9.99 -0.40 -4.97
C ASN A 154 -10.45 -1.24 -6.17
N GLU A 155 -11.28 -0.68 -7.05
CA GLU A 155 -11.75 -1.35 -8.24
C GLU A 155 -10.72 -1.25 -9.38
N ALA A 156 -10.43 -2.39 -10.02
CA ALA A 156 -9.42 -2.47 -11.09
C ALA A 156 -9.70 -1.48 -12.24
N ALA A 157 -10.96 -1.32 -12.64
CA ALA A 157 -11.35 -0.43 -13.72
C ALA A 157 -11.03 1.05 -13.44
N ASP A 158 -11.19 1.51 -12.19
CA ASP A 158 -10.87 2.88 -11.82
C ASP A 158 -9.36 3.11 -11.80
N LEU A 159 -8.60 2.12 -11.29
CA LEU A 159 -7.14 2.15 -11.26
C LEU A 159 -6.56 2.13 -12.67
N GLU A 160 -7.06 1.25 -13.56
CA GLU A 160 -6.65 1.15 -14.97
C GLU A 160 -6.91 2.46 -15.71
N ARG A 161 -8.12 3.04 -15.56
CA ARG A 161 -8.51 4.30 -16.21
C ARG A 161 -7.58 5.44 -15.79
N CYS A 162 -7.34 5.63 -14.50
CA CYS A 162 -6.47 6.67 -14.00
C CYS A 162 -5.00 6.45 -14.43
N ALA A 163 -4.51 5.20 -14.37
CA ALA A 163 -3.16 4.86 -14.82
C ALA A 163 -2.97 5.16 -16.30
N SER A 164 -3.94 4.80 -17.14
CA SER A 164 -3.93 5.07 -18.58
C SER A 164 -3.81 6.55 -18.89
N GLN A 165 -4.59 7.38 -18.20
CA GLN A 165 -4.52 8.84 -18.37
C GLN A 165 -3.13 9.39 -17.97
N LEU A 166 -2.59 8.93 -16.84
CA LEU A 166 -1.28 9.36 -16.36
C LEU A 166 -0.15 8.91 -17.29
N PHE A 167 -0.22 7.69 -17.83
CA PHE A 167 0.77 7.21 -18.79
C PHE A 167 0.69 7.97 -20.11
N LEU A 168 -0.49 8.22 -20.65
CA LEU A 168 -0.64 9.03 -21.85
C LEU A 168 -0.05 10.43 -21.66
N ALA A 169 -0.34 11.08 -20.53
CA ALA A 169 0.22 12.40 -20.20
C ALA A 169 1.75 12.38 -20.01
N LEU A 170 2.33 11.26 -19.56
CA LEU A 170 3.78 11.11 -19.40
C LEU A 170 4.48 10.83 -20.74
N LEU A 171 3.86 10.07 -21.63
CA LEU A 171 4.47 9.56 -22.84
C LEU A 171 4.28 10.48 -24.03
N GLU A 172 3.12 11.11 -24.15
CA GLU A 172 2.74 11.97 -25.26
C GLU A 172 2.92 13.47 -24.91
N GLY A 173 2.94 14.31 -25.93
CA GLY A 173 3.12 15.76 -25.79
C GLY A 173 4.54 16.20 -26.15
N GLU A 174 4.75 17.53 -26.14
CA GLU A 174 6.04 18.14 -26.54
C GLU A 174 7.18 17.72 -25.61
N ASP A 175 6.91 17.64 -24.30
CA ASP A 175 7.86 17.19 -23.27
C ASP A 175 7.76 15.68 -22.92
N GLY A 176 6.92 14.93 -23.61
CA GLY A 176 6.70 13.51 -23.38
C GLY A 176 7.95 12.66 -23.60
N LEU A 177 8.00 11.50 -22.97
CA LEU A 177 9.16 10.60 -23.09
C LEU A 177 9.40 10.15 -24.54
N PHE A 178 8.36 9.95 -25.32
CA PHE A 178 8.49 9.56 -26.73
C PHE A 178 9.04 10.69 -27.63
N SER A 179 8.85 11.93 -27.26
CA SER A 179 9.46 13.09 -27.96
C SER A 179 10.98 13.11 -27.73
N LYS A 180 11.44 12.59 -26.59
CA LYS A 180 12.84 12.42 -26.23
C LYS A 180 13.45 11.11 -26.74
N ARG A 181 12.72 10.34 -27.56
CA ARG A 181 13.09 9.02 -28.08
C ARG A 181 13.39 7.98 -26.99
N GLU A 182 12.80 8.15 -25.80
CA GLU A 182 12.89 7.17 -24.70
C GLU A 182 11.82 6.10 -24.88
N ALA A 183 12.16 4.86 -24.57
CA ALA A 183 11.21 3.76 -24.49
C ALA A 183 11.09 3.26 -23.05
N LEU A 184 9.97 2.63 -22.73
CA LEU A 184 9.71 2.09 -21.39
C LEU A 184 10.22 0.65 -21.30
N ARG A 185 11.02 0.40 -20.27
CA ARG A 185 11.50 -0.93 -19.87
C ARG A 185 10.71 -1.50 -18.70
N LEU A 186 10.12 -0.66 -17.86
CA LEU A 186 9.32 -1.05 -16.71
C LEU A 186 8.12 -0.15 -16.59
N VAL A 187 6.99 -0.76 -16.33
CA VAL A 187 5.70 -0.12 -16.06
C VAL A 187 5.21 -0.55 -14.69
N GLY A 188 4.70 0.37 -13.92
CA GLY A 188 4.14 0.08 -12.61
C GLY A 188 3.05 1.05 -12.23
N ILE A 189 2.21 0.61 -11.33
CA ILE A 189 1.19 1.42 -10.67
C ILE A 189 1.29 1.23 -9.16
N GLY A 190 0.98 2.26 -8.42
CA GLY A 190 1.03 2.23 -6.97
C GLY A 190 0.02 3.19 -6.35
N THR A 191 -0.21 3.02 -5.08
CA THR A 191 -1.13 3.87 -4.33
C THR A 191 -0.37 4.65 -3.28
N ALA A 192 -0.77 5.89 -3.09
CA ALA A 192 -0.39 6.69 -1.93
C ALA A 192 -1.69 7.16 -1.26
N ARG A 193 -1.65 7.38 0.05
CA ARG A 193 -2.82 7.70 0.85
C ARG A 193 -3.91 6.64 0.70
N LEU A 194 -3.88 5.69 1.61
CA LEU A 194 -4.86 4.63 1.73
C LEU A 194 -5.92 5.06 2.73
N GLU A 195 -7.19 4.87 2.38
CA GLU A 195 -8.33 5.10 3.25
C GLU A 195 -8.85 3.78 3.79
N ASP A 196 -9.15 3.75 5.08
CA ASP A 196 -9.86 2.63 5.70
C ASP A 196 -11.36 2.77 5.38
N PRO A 197 -12.00 1.76 4.80
CA PRO A 197 -13.44 1.81 4.46
C PRO A 197 -14.36 2.14 5.63
N GLN A 198 -13.89 1.93 6.87
CA GLN A 198 -14.65 2.26 8.08
C GLN A 198 -14.75 3.77 8.33
N TYR A 199 -13.86 4.57 7.73
CA TYR A 199 -13.82 6.03 7.89
C TYR A 199 -14.14 6.72 6.56
N GLN A 200 -15.31 6.43 5.99
CA GLN A 200 -15.74 7.10 4.77
C GLN A 200 -16.08 8.56 5.09
N GLN A 201 -15.25 9.50 4.68
CA GLN A 201 -15.59 10.92 4.68
C GLN A 201 -16.69 11.14 3.65
N LEU A 202 -17.93 11.18 4.11
CA LEU A 202 -19.06 11.54 3.26
C LEU A 202 -18.83 12.98 2.75
N SER A 203 -18.74 13.16 1.44
CA SER A 203 -18.79 14.50 0.85
C SER A 203 -20.15 15.11 1.17
N LEU A 204 -20.16 16.36 1.61
CA LEU A 204 -21.39 17.11 1.85
C LEU A 204 -22.32 17.15 0.62
N PHE A 205 -21.72 17.01 -0.57
CA PHE A 205 -22.39 16.98 -1.88
C PHE A 205 -22.84 15.58 -2.33
N SER A 206 -22.44 14.53 -1.64
CA SER A 206 -22.86 13.14 -1.90
C SER A 206 -23.84 12.62 -0.84
N LEU A 207 -24.34 13.50 0.02
CA LEU A 207 -25.45 13.13 0.91
C LEU A 207 -26.67 12.88 0.02
N PRO A 208 -27.31 11.70 0.13
CA PRO A 208 -28.56 11.46 -0.56
C PRO A 208 -29.57 12.53 -0.19
N SER A 209 -30.36 12.97 -1.14
CA SER A 209 -31.41 13.93 -0.88
C SER A 209 -32.35 13.46 0.25
N PRO A 210 -33.04 14.36 0.94
CA PRO A 210 -33.98 13.95 1.99
C PRO A 210 -35.04 12.94 1.52
N SER A 211 -35.39 12.95 0.23
CA SER A 211 -36.27 11.97 -0.41
C SER A 211 -35.61 10.60 -0.53
N GLU A 212 -34.37 10.52 -1.03
CA GLU A 212 -33.62 9.26 -1.14
C GLU A 212 -33.33 8.65 0.23
N MET A 213 -33.05 9.48 1.25
CA MET A 213 -32.87 9.00 2.63
C MET A 213 -34.16 8.41 3.20
N ARG A 214 -35.34 9.00 2.87
CA ARG A 214 -36.64 8.46 3.29
C ARG A 214 -36.93 7.13 2.61
N GLU A 215 -36.66 7.02 1.31
CA GLU A 215 -36.83 5.77 0.55
C GLU A 215 -35.89 4.66 1.02
N ALA A 216 -34.62 4.98 1.27
CA ALA A 216 -33.65 4.04 1.82
C ALA A 216 -34.07 3.54 3.21
N LYS A 217 -34.57 4.43 4.07
CA LYS A 217 -35.10 4.08 5.39
C LYS A 217 -36.37 3.21 5.29
N GLN A 218 -37.25 3.48 4.32
CA GLN A 218 -38.44 2.65 4.09
C GLN A 218 -38.07 1.27 3.56
N ARG A 219 -37.11 1.15 2.64
CA ARG A 219 -36.61 -0.14 2.12
C ARG A 219 -35.97 -0.96 3.24
N ALA A 220 -35.10 -0.35 4.06
CA ALA A 220 -34.47 -1.03 5.19
C ALA A 220 -35.50 -1.50 6.23
N ALA A 221 -36.54 -0.69 6.51
CA ALA A 221 -37.62 -1.09 7.41
C ALA A 221 -38.48 -2.24 6.81
N ALA A 222 -38.72 -2.24 5.52
CA ALA A 222 -39.45 -3.32 4.84
C ALA A 222 -38.65 -4.64 4.83
N GLU A 223 -37.35 -4.57 4.59
CA GLU A 223 -36.42 -5.72 4.63
C GLU A 223 -36.31 -6.31 6.04
N ALA A 224 -36.23 -5.46 7.06
CA ALA A 224 -36.24 -5.88 8.47
C ALA A 224 -37.56 -6.57 8.84
N ALA A 225 -38.70 -6.03 8.42
CA ALA A 225 -39.99 -6.63 8.65
C ALA A 225 -40.20 -7.96 7.91
N GLU A 226 -39.61 -8.12 6.72
CA GLU A 226 -39.66 -9.38 5.97
C GLU A 226 -38.76 -10.46 6.61
N THR A 227 -37.57 -10.09 7.09
CA THR A 227 -36.69 -10.99 7.85
C THR A 227 -37.32 -11.45 9.16
N GLU A 228 -37.99 -10.56 9.86
CA GLU A 228 -38.70 -10.90 11.09
C GLU A 228 -39.90 -11.84 10.84
N LYS A 229 -40.64 -11.62 9.75
CA LYS A 229 -41.73 -12.54 9.33
C LYS A 229 -41.18 -13.92 8.95
N ARG A 230 -40.07 -14.01 8.23
CA ARG A 230 -39.43 -15.30 7.89
C ARG A 230 -38.97 -16.04 9.14
N ALA A 231 -38.32 -15.34 10.07
CA ALA A 231 -37.91 -15.93 11.35
C ALA A 231 -39.11 -16.44 12.19
N ALA A 232 -40.22 -15.68 12.22
CA ALA A 232 -41.45 -16.10 12.91
C ALA A 232 -42.07 -17.35 12.26
N VAL A 233 -42.08 -17.44 10.94
CA VAL A 233 -42.57 -18.63 10.22
C VAL A 233 -41.70 -19.85 10.48
N GLU A 234 -40.38 -19.69 10.45
CA GLU A 234 -39.44 -20.79 10.80
C GLU A 234 -39.60 -21.25 12.24
N ALA A 235 -39.73 -20.32 13.19
CA ALA A 235 -39.96 -20.67 14.57
C ALA A 235 -41.29 -21.43 14.80
N ALA A 236 -42.37 -21.02 14.13
CA ALA A 236 -43.68 -21.70 14.17
C ALA A 236 -43.59 -23.12 13.52
N GLN A 237 -42.83 -23.27 12.44
CA GLN A 237 -42.61 -24.59 11.81
C GLN A 237 -41.74 -25.51 12.71
N ALA A 238 -40.73 -24.97 13.36
CA ALA A 238 -39.92 -25.72 14.30
C ALA A 238 -40.71 -26.21 15.52
N GLU A 239 -41.59 -25.35 16.04
CA GLU A 239 -42.49 -25.72 17.13
C GLU A 239 -43.51 -26.84 16.75
N LYS A 240 -44.07 -26.74 15.52
CA LYS A 240 -44.93 -27.81 14.99
C LYS A 240 -44.17 -29.13 14.84
N ARG A 241 -42.94 -29.13 14.32
CA ARG A 241 -42.11 -30.34 14.21
C ARG A 241 -41.80 -30.93 15.55
N ARG A 242 -41.51 -30.11 16.57
CA ARG A 242 -41.25 -30.59 17.93
C ARG A 242 -42.51 -31.24 18.53
N LYS A 243 -43.68 -30.60 18.45
CA LYS A 243 -44.95 -31.19 18.93
C LYS A 243 -45.31 -32.51 18.24
N LEU A 244 -45.04 -32.59 16.91
CA LEU A 244 -45.27 -33.85 16.16
C LEU A 244 -44.34 -34.97 16.62
N GLY A 245 -43.05 -34.67 16.84
CA GLY A 245 -42.08 -35.59 17.38
C GLY A 245 -42.45 -36.10 18.81
N GLU A 246 -42.90 -35.20 19.67
CA GLU A 246 -43.37 -35.54 21.02
C GLU A 246 -44.64 -36.44 20.98
N MET A 247 -45.57 -36.16 20.06
CA MET A 247 -46.72 -37.05 19.83
C MET A 247 -46.32 -38.43 19.28
N GLN A 248 -45.42 -38.48 18.34
CA GLN A 248 -44.93 -39.78 17.81
C GLN A 248 -44.22 -40.59 18.86
N ALA A 249 -43.35 -39.96 19.68
CA ALA A 249 -42.67 -40.62 20.78
C ALA A 249 -43.69 -41.15 21.85
N ALA A 250 -44.74 -40.38 22.16
CA ALA A 250 -45.79 -40.78 23.09
C ALA A 250 -46.62 -41.96 22.52
N ILE A 251 -46.88 -42.02 21.23
CA ILE A 251 -47.59 -43.13 20.59
C ILE A 251 -46.74 -44.40 20.60
N SER A 252 -45.45 -44.32 20.21
CA SER A 252 -44.52 -45.44 20.27
C SER A 252 -44.35 -45.99 21.71
N ALA A 253 -44.30 -45.11 22.70
CA ALA A 253 -44.23 -45.51 24.14
C ALA A 253 -45.51 -46.21 24.64
N ARG A 254 -46.68 -45.95 24.03
CA ARG A 254 -47.97 -46.45 24.49
C ARG A 254 -48.40 -47.74 23.78
N TYR A 255 -47.96 -47.95 22.56
CA TYR A 255 -48.43 -49.06 21.71
C TYR A 255 -47.30 -50.00 21.23
N GLY A 256 -46.03 -49.72 21.57
CA GLY A 256 -44.87 -50.60 21.31
C GLY A 256 -44.85 -51.22 19.92
N ASP A 257 -43.72 -51.26 19.27
CA ASP A 257 -43.56 -52.06 18.04
C ASP A 257 -43.85 -53.54 18.32
#